data_c7d0046c028e056cc3a5a98953770b77
#
_entry.id   c7d0046c028e056cc3a5a98953770b77
#
_cell.length_a   1.000
_cell.length_b   1.000
_cell.length_c   1.000
_cell.angle_alpha   90.00
_cell.angle_beta   90.00
_cell.angle_gamma   90.00
#
_symmetry.space_group_name_H-M   'P 1'
#
loop_
_entity.id
_entity.type
_entity.pdbx_description
1 polymer ?
#
loop_
_entity_poly.entity_id
_entity_poly.type
_entity_poly.pdbx_seq_one_letter_code
_entity_poly.pdbx_strand_id
1 'polypeptide(L)' 'MIEALRTPDERFASLPGYPFAPHYVVPRLETGLRMHYLDEGPRAAGAPTFLCLHGQPSWSYLYRKMIPIFAGA' A
#
# COMPACT_ATOMS: atom_id res chain seq x y z
N MET A 1 -0.46 -24.05 4.25
CA MET A 1 0.01 -22.79 3.64
C MET A 1 -0.15 -22.90 2.13
N ILE A 2 -0.62 -21.84 1.50
CA ILE A 2 -0.81 -21.78 0.06
C ILE A 2 0.53 -21.49 -0.60
N GLU A 3 0.87 -22.27 -1.64
CA GLU A 3 2.02 -21.96 -2.46
C GLU A 3 1.70 -20.76 -3.35
N ALA A 4 2.54 -19.73 -3.29
CA ALA A 4 2.28 -18.49 -4.00
C ALA A 4 3.57 -17.80 -4.40
N LEU A 5 3.50 -17.00 -5.47
CA LEU A 5 4.59 -16.10 -5.85
C LEU A 5 4.49 -14.83 -5.02
N ARG A 6 5.63 -14.32 -4.59
CA ARG A 6 5.71 -13.07 -3.82
C ARG A 6 6.57 -12.06 -4.58
N THR A 7 6.04 -10.85 -4.73
CA THR A 7 6.81 -9.78 -5.35
C THR A 7 8.04 -9.48 -4.49
N PRO A 8 9.26 -9.51 -5.09
CA PRO A 8 10.46 -9.17 -4.34
C PRO A 8 10.40 -7.75 -3.79
N ASP A 9 10.95 -7.55 -2.59
CA ASP A 9 10.88 -6.25 -1.91
C ASP A 9 11.53 -5.13 -2.71
N GLU A 10 12.61 -5.41 -3.45
CA GLU A 10 13.29 -4.40 -4.26
C GLU A 10 12.43 -3.86 -5.39
N ARG A 11 11.37 -4.53 -5.77
CA ARG A 11 10.46 -4.05 -6.81
C ARG A 11 9.59 -2.89 -6.33
N PHE A 12 9.54 -2.66 -5.03
CA PHE A 12 8.82 -1.52 -4.45
C PHE A 12 9.73 -0.30 -4.24
N ALA A 13 11.02 -0.44 -4.52
CA ALA A 13 11.99 0.63 -4.33
C ALA A 13 12.21 1.41 -5.62
N SER A 14 12.50 2.70 -5.49
CA SER A 14 12.92 3.57 -6.61
C SER A 14 11.93 3.65 -7.76
N LEU A 15 10.64 3.52 -7.48
CA LEU A 15 9.61 3.68 -8.49
C LEU A 15 9.37 5.17 -8.77
N PRO A 16 9.28 5.60 -10.05
CA PRO A 16 9.05 7.00 -10.38
C PRO A 16 7.72 7.52 -9.79
N GLY A 17 7.79 8.65 -9.09
CA GLY A 17 6.61 9.26 -8.48
C GLY A 17 5.95 8.44 -7.40
N TYR A 18 6.68 7.52 -6.79
CA TYR A 18 6.16 6.60 -5.78
C TYR A 18 7.17 6.46 -4.63
N PRO A 19 7.33 7.51 -3.80
CA PRO A 19 8.32 7.50 -2.71
C PRO A 19 7.78 6.92 -1.41
N PHE A 20 6.74 6.09 -1.47
CA PHE A 20 6.04 5.61 -0.29
C PHE A 20 6.66 4.32 0.23
N ALA A 21 6.87 4.24 1.56
CA ALA A 21 7.38 3.04 2.19
C ALA A 21 6.33 1.92 2.13
N PRO A 22 6.71 0.71 1.73
CA PRO A 22 5.76 -0.41 1.73
C PRO A 22 5.49 -0.91 3.14
N HIS A 23 4.25 -1.32 3.37
CA HIS A 23 3.83 -1.98 4.59
C HIS A 23 3.15 -3.29 4.22
N TYR A 24 3.20 -4.27 5.11
CA TYR A 24 2.65 -5.59 4.84
C TYR A 24 1.89 -6.10 6.07
N VAL A 25 0.83 -6.83 5.81
CA VAL A 25 0.08 -7.54 6.84
C VAL A 25 -0.29 -8.92 6.30
N VAL A 26 -0.36 -9.90 7.18
CA VAL A 26 -0.82 -11.25 6.82
C VAL A 26 -2.23 -11.40 7.38
N PRO A 27 -3.27 -11.17 6.54
CA PRO A 27 -4.66 -11.18 7.02
C PRO A 27 -5.09 -12.55 7.57
N ARG A 28 -4.55 -13.62 7.01
CA ARG A 28 -4.87 -14.98 7.41
C ARG A 28 -3.58 -15.78 7.53
N LEU A 29 -3.25 -16.16 8.76
CA LEU A 29 -1.98 -16.85 9.04
C LEU A 29 -1.85 -18.17 8.32
N GLU A 30 -2.94 -18.91 8.16
CA GLU A 30 -2.93 -20.24 7.52
C GLU A 30 -2.57 -20.20 6.05
N THR A 31 -2.71 -19.06 5.37
CA THR A 31 -2.34 -18.94 3.96
C THR A 31 -0.89 -18.57 3.75
N GLY A 32 -0.28 -17.88 4.71
CA GLY A 32 1.07 -17.33 4.56
C GLY A 32 1.17 -16.19 3.55
N LEU A 33 0.05 -15.72 3.01
CA LEU A 33 0.02 -14.62 2.06
C LEU A 33 0.10 -13.30 2.80
N ARG A 34 0.87 -12.34 2.25
CA ARG A 34 0.95 -10.98 2.80
C ARG A 34 0.20 -10.01 1.90
N MET A 35 -0.38 -8.99 2.51
CA MET A 35 -1.05 -7.91 1.80
C MET A 35 -0.21 -6.65 1.92
N HIS A 36 0.12 -6.05 0.78
CA HIS A 36 0.83 -4.78 0.72
C HIS A 36 -0.14 -3.63 0.90
N TYR A 37 0.25 -2.61 1.67
CA TYR A 37 -0.53 -1.40 1.79
C TYR A 37 0.37 -0.20 2.04
N LEU A 38 -0.17 0.99 1.80
CA LEU A 38 0.47 2.25 2.12
C LEU A 38 -0.31 2.94 3.24
N ASP A 39 0.40 3.64 4.09
CA ASP A 39 -0.20 4.38 5.20
C ASP A 39 0.52 5.71 5.32
N GLU A 40 -0.01 6.72 4.65
CA GLU A 40 0.61 8.03 4.51
C GLU A 40 -0.29 9.11 5.07
N GLY A 41 0.34 10.17 5.60
CA GLY A 41 -0.36 11.35 6.07
C GLY A 41 -0.27 11.58 7.57
N PRO A 42 -0.97 12.61 8.07
CA PRO A 42 -0.90 12.96 9.48
C PRO A 42 -1.55 11.91 10.37
N ARG A 43 -0.96 11.74 11.56
CA ARG A 43 -1.45 10.80 12.58
C ARG A 43 -2.24 11.52 13.69
N ALA A 44 -2.55 12.80 13.48
CA ALA A 44 -3.23 13.60 14.51
C ALA A 44 -4.63 13.06 14.78
N ALA A 45 -5.07 13.12 16.03
CA ALA A 45 -6.43 12.77 16.40
C ALA A 45 -7.42 13.65 15.64
N GLY A 46 -8.46 13.05 15.09
CA GLY A 46 -9.46 13.79 14.31
C GLY A 46 -9.12 14.01 12.86
N ALA A 47 -7.91 13.63 12.40
CA ALA A 47 -7.60 13.69 10.99
C ALA A 47 -8.45 12.67 10.21
N PRO A 48 -9.04 13.07 9.06
CA PRO A 48 -9.83 12.13 8.26
C PRO A 48 -8.94 11.05 7.67
N THR A 49 -9.52 9.86 7.48
CA THR A 49 -8.85 8.74 6.85
C THR A 49 -9.52 8.45 5.52
N PHE A 50 -8.73 8.44 4.43
CA PHE A 50 -9.20 8.05 3.11
C PHE A 50 -8.74 6.63 2.83
N LEU A 51 -9.69 5.72 2.65
CA LEU A 51 -9.40 4.34 2.26
C LEU A 51 -9.50 4.23 0.75
N CYS A 52 -8.37 3.94 0.09
CA CYS A 52 -8.30 3.85 -1.36
C CYS A 52 -8.08 2.40 -1.77
N LEU A 53 -9.04 1.83 -2.48
CA LEU A 53 -8.97 0.47 -2.98
C LEU A 53 -8.86 0.49 -4.50
N HIS A 54 -7.79 -0.12 -5.01
CA HIS A 54 -7.59 -0.21 -6.45
C HIS A 54 -8.38 -1.37 -7.05
N GLY A 55 -8.63 -1.29 -8.37
CA GLY A 55 -9.24 -2.38 -9.10
C GLY A 55 -8.21 -3.36 -9.64
N GLN A 56 -8.69 -4.50 -10.08
CA GLN A 56 -7.85 -5.49 -10.75
C GLN A 56 -7.72 -5.13 -12.23
N PRO A 57 -6.53 -5.21 -12.85
CA PRO A 57 -5.29 -5.76 -12.33
C PRO A 57 -4.33 -4.71 -11.74
N SER A 58 -4.83 -3.58 -11.30
CA SER A 58 -4.01 -2.48 -10.80
C SER A 58 -3.51 -2.74 -9.37
N TRP A 59 -2.78 -1.78 -8.81
CA TRP A 59 -2.29 -1.82 -7.42
C TRP A 59 -2.09 -0.38 -6.92
N SER A 60 -1.56 -0.20 -5.72
CA SER A 60 -1.48 1.12 -5.07
C SER A 60 -0.72 2.17 -5.89
N TYR A 61 0.13 1.78 -6.81
CA TYR A 61 0.83 2.72 -7.70
C TYR A 61 -0.13 3.61 -8.49
N LEU A 62 -1.35 3.11 -8.75
CA LEU A 62 -2.41 3.88 -9.40
C LEU A 62 -2.70 5.19 -8.68
N TYR A 63 -2.58 5.20 -7.36
CA TYR A 63 -2.92 6.36 -6.52
C TYR A 63 -1.72 7.29 -6.27
N ARG A 64 -0.56 7.06 -6.88
CA ARG A 64 0.67 7.77 -6.55
C ARG A 64 0.58 9.29 -6.64
N LYS A 65 -0.30 9.81 -7.51
CA LYS A 65 -0.50 11.26 -7.66
C LYS A 65 -1.57 11.81 -6.73
N MET A 66 -2.48 10.94 -6.26
CA MET A 66 -3.57 11.34 -5.38
C MET A 66 -3.15 11.32 -3.90
N ILE A 67 -2.25 10.41 -3.53
CA ILE A 67 -1.84 10.24 -2.14
C ILE A 67 -1.31 11.53 -1.51
N PRO A 68 -0.39 12.30 -2.14
CA PRO A 68 0.08 13.54 -1.54
C PRO A 68 -1.03 14.56 -1.33
N ILE A 69 -2.02 14.59 -2.22
CA ILE A 69 -3.16 15.51 -2.11
C ILE A 69 -4.01 15.14 -0.90
N PHE A 70 -4.34 13.88 -0.73
CA PHE A 70 -5.12 13.41 0.42
C PHE A 70 -4.34 13.57 1.73
N ALA A 71 -3.06 13.25 1.72
CA ALA A 71 -2.22 13.35 2.91
C ALA A 71 -2.05 14.78 3.38
N GLY A 72 -2.10 15.75 2.46
CA GLY A 72 -1.97 17.16 2.78
C GLY A 72 -3.28 17.85 3.18
N ALA A 73 -4.37 17.13 3.13
CA ALA A 73 -5.69 17.72 3.41
C ALA A 73 -5.98 17.79 4.92
#